data_7082284b8c10ac5f693b46a0cf0b2a47
#
_entry.id   7082284b8c10ac5f693b46a0cf0b2a47
#
_cell.length_a   1.000
_cell.length_b   1.000
_cell.length_c   1.000
_cell.angle_alpha   90.00
_cell.angle_beta   90.00
_cell.angle_gamma   90.00
#
_symmetry.space_group_name_H-M   'P 1'
#
loop_
_entity.id
_entity.type
_entity.pdbx_description
1 polymer ?
#
loop_
_entity_poly.entity_id
_entity_poly.type
_entity_poly.pdbx_seq_one_letter_code
_entity_poly.pdbx_strand_id
1 'polypeptide(L)'
;MTTLTKELYLSPAKDRNEEKYGLSADQCICCGKPMKQGERLYVHMNTHGMAVNHTIPEEKCLELTGAESQGCFPIGNDCAKKMKGFTFLMH
;
A
#
# COMPACT_ATOMS: atom_id res chain seq x y z
N MET A 1 18.63 12.08 -1.61
CA MET A 1 17.31 12.63 -1.28
C MET A 1 16.33 11.51 -0.96
N THR A 2 15.47 11.75 0.01
CA THR A 2 14.44 10.76 0.35
C THR A 2 13.28 10.87 -0.65
N THR A 3 12.88 9.76 -1.23
CA THR A 3 11.70 9.72 -2.10
C THR A 3 10.44 9.87 -1.23
N LEU A 4 9.58 10.82 -1.57
CA LEU A 4 8.36 11.10 -0.80
C LEU A 4 7.19 10.21 -1.23
N THR A 5 7.07 9.95 -2.53
CA THR A 5 6.00 9.13 -3.09
C THR A 5 6.55 8.19 -4.16
N LYS A 6 5.81 7.11 -4.41
CA LYS A 6 6.15 6.11 -5.42
C LYS A 6 4.86 5.50 -5.97
N GLU A 7 4.85 5.14 -7.25
CA GLU A 7 3.72 4.42 -7.81
C GLU A 7 3.52 3.10 -7.07
N LEU A 8 2.26 2.76 -6.80
CA LEU A 8 1.94 1.48 -6.18
C LEU A 8 2.28 0.35 -7.16
N TYR A 9 3.05 -0.63 -6.68
CA TYR A 9 3.32 -1.83 -7.47
C TYR A 9 2.04 -2.62 -7.66
N LEU A 10 1.71 -2.96 -8.90
CA LEU A 10 0.55 -3.79 -9.23
C LEU A 10 1.04 -5.10 -9.82
N SER A 11 0.74 -6.21 -9.14
CA SER A 11 1.13 -7.53 -9.60
C SER A 11 0.39 -7.87 -10.90
N PRO A 12 1.06 -8.55 -11.86
CA PRO A 12 0.36 -9.06 -13.05
C PRO A 12 -0.77 -10.03 -12.71
N ALA A 13 -0.75 -10.63 -11.52
CA ALA A 13 -1.78 -11.57 -11.08
C ALA A 13 -2.96 -10.88 -10.36
N LYS A 14 -2.95 -9.55 -10.23
CA LYS A 14 -3.95 -8.82 -9.44
C LYS A 14 -5.37 -9.08 -9.94
N ASP A 15 -5.61 -8.93 -11.23
CA ASP A 15 -6.94 -9.12 -11.81
C ASP A 15 -7.44 -10.55 -11.62
N ARG A 16 -6.57 -11.52 -11.86
CA ARG A 16 -6.90 -12.93 -11.69
C ARG A 16 -7.23 -13.26 -10.23
N ASN A 17 -6.46 -12.70 -9.29
CA ASN A 17 -6.70 -12.92 -7.87
C ASN A 17 -8.00 -12.25 -7.42
N GLU A 18 -8.30 -11.06 -7.90
CA GLU A 18 -9.56 -10.38 -7.57
C GLU A 18 -10.76 -11.17 -8.10
N GLU A 19 -10.65 -11.74 -9.29
CA GLU A 19 -11.69 -12.61 -9.86
C GLU A 19 -11.88 -13.86 -9.02
N LYS A 20 -10.79 -14.48 -8.57
CA LYS A 20 -10.82 -15.72 -7.80
C LYS A 20 -11.32 -15.54 -6.37
N TYR A 21 -10.87 -14.47 -5.70
CA TYR A 21 -11.10 -14.27 -4.27
C TYR A 21 -12.11 -13.17 -3.96
N GLY A 22 -12.52 -12.40 -4.97
CA GLY A 22 -13.37 -11.23 -4.78
C GLY A 22 -12.60 -10.03 -4.24
N LEU A 23 -13.32 -9.03 -3.76
CA LEU A 23 -12.74 -7.81 -3.21
C LEU A 23 -13.08 -7.71 -1.72
N SER A 24 -12.09 -7.53 -0.88
CA SER A 24 -12.31 -7.32 0.55
C SER A 24 -11.19 -6.46 1.13
N ALA A 25 -11.44 -5.91 2.33
CA ALA A 25 -10.48 -5.08 3.02
C ALA A 25 -9.24 -5.84 3.50
N ASP A 26 -9.32 -7.18 3.54
CA ASP A 26 -8.24 -8.02 4.04
C ASP A 26 -7.36 -8.60 2.93
N GLN A 27 -7.44 -8.03 1.73
CA GLN A 27 -6.63 -8.49 0.60
C GLN A 27 -5.46 -7.55 0.35
N CYS A 28 -4.35 -8.12 -0.18
CA CYS A 28 -3.20 -7.33 -0.58
C CYS A 28 -3.60 -6.32 -1.67
N ILE A 29 -3.30 -5.05 -1.44
CA ILE A 29 -3.64 -3.99 -2.41
C ILE A 29 -2.92 -4.16 -3.74
N CYS A 30 -1.77 -4.85 -3.75
CA CYS A 30 -0.95 -5.00 -4.96
C CYS A 30 -1.32 -6.21 -5.80
N CYS A 31 -1.66 -7.34 -5.18
CA CYS A 31 -1.89 -8.60 -5.91
C CYS A 31 -3.27 -9.20 -5.69
N GLY A 32 -4.05 -8.69 -4.75
CA GLY A 32 -5.41 -9.16 -4.51
C GLY A 32 -5.54 -10.47 -3.74
N LYS A 33 -4.43 -11.06 -3.28
CA LYS A 33 -4.50 -12.28 -2.48
C LYS A 33 -4.99 -11.98 -1.06
N PRO A 34 -5.82 -12.88 -0.49
CA PRO A 34 -6.24 -12.70 0.91
C PRO A 34 -5.04 -12.71 1.86
N MET A 35 -5.11 -11.87 2.87
CA MET A 35 -4.06 -11.76 3.90
C MET A 35 -4.41 -12.63 5.08
N LYS A 36 -3.39 -13.28 5.66
CA LYS A 36 -3.56 -14.03 6.91
C LYS A 36 -3.72 -13.06 8.07
N GLN A 37 -4.42 -13.50 9.10
CA GLN A 37 -4.52 -12.71 10.33
C GLN A 37 -3.19 -12.69 11.07
N GLY A 38 -2.99 -11.64 11.89
CA GLY A 38 -1.77 -11.46 12.64
C GLY A 38 -1.03 -10.21 12.21
N GLU A 39 0.29 -10.22 12.32
CA GLU A 39 1.12 -9.10 11.91
C GLU A 39 1.06 -8.93 10.41
N ARG A 40 0.81 -7.70 9.96
CA ARG A 40 0.68 -7.38 8.55
C ARG A 40 1.52 -6.17 8.20
N LEU A 41 2.02 -6.18 6.98
CA LEU A 41 2.64 -4.99 6.39
C LEU A 41 1.55 -4.14 5.75
N TYR A 42 1.72 -2.83 5.83
CA TYR A 42 0.77 -1.86 5.29
C TYR A 42 1.52 -0.84 4.42
N VAL A 43 0.82 -0.28 3.46
CA VAL A 43 1.31 0.81 2.63
C VAL A 43 0.37 2.00 2.79
N HIS A 44 0.96 3.19 3.00
CA HIS A 44 0.20 4.44 3.12
C HIS A 44 -0.01 5.03 1.72
N MET A 45 -1.26 5.27 1.35
CA MET A 45 -1.61 5.79 0.02
C MET A 45 -2.16 7.20 0.14
N ASN A 46 -1.93 8.01 -0.91
CA ASN A 46 -2.52 9.33 -1.00
C ASN A 46 -3.67 9.35 -2.04
N THR A 47 -4.37 10.48 -2.14
CA THR A 47 -5.52 10.61 -3.02
C THR A 47 -5.15 10.64 -4.51
N HIS A 48 -3.86 10.74 -4.83
CA HIS A 48 -3.36 10.62 -6.21
C HIS A 48 -3.05 9.17 -6.59
N GLY A 49 -3.30 8.21 -5.69
CA GLY A 49 -3.02 6.81 -5.97
C GLY A 49 -1.56 6.42 -5.81
N MET A 50 -0.75 7.26 -5.18
CA MET A 50 0.66 7.01 -4.96
C MET A 50 0.92 6.52 -3.54
N ALA A 51 1.89 5.61 -3.38
CA ALA A 51 2.37 5.22 -2.06
C ALA A 51 3.18 6.36 -1.46
N VAL A 52 2.93 6.64 -0.18
CA VAL A 52 3.62 7.70 0.55
C VAL A 52 4.61 7.07 1.53
N ASN A 53 5.80 7.64 1.63
CA ASN A 53 6.79 7.15 2.59
C ASN A 53 6.18 7.13 3.99
N HIS A 54 6.19 5.97 4.64
CA HIS A 54 5.49 5.76 5.91
C HIS A 54 6.02 6.63 7.06
N THR A 55 7.21 7.20 6.91
CA THR A 55 7.77 8.12 7.92
C THR A 55 7.21 9.53 7.82
N ILE A 56 6.43 9.82 6.78
CA ILE A 56 5.83 11.13 6.57
C ILE A 56 4.47 11.19 7.30
N PRO A 57 4.26 12.14 8.24
CA PRO A 57 2.95 12.30 8.87
C PRO A 57 1.86 12.63 7.85
N GLU A 58 0.62 12.22 8.15
CA GLU A 58 -0.52 12.45 7.25
C GLU A 58 -0.70 13.93 6.90
N GLU A 59 -0.55 14.82 7.88
CA GLU A 59 -0.67 16.25 7.65
C GLU A 59 0.37 16.80 6.69
N LYS A 60 1.51 16.11 6.54
CA LYS A 60 2.54 16.50 5.59
C LYS A 60 2.26 16.03 4.17
N CYS A 61 1.36 15.06 4.00
CA CYS A 61 1.05 14.54 2.66
C CYS A 61 0.50 15.64 1.75
N LEU A 62 -0.44 16.45 2.25
CA LEU A 62 -1.00 17.55 1.46
C LEU A 62 0.06 18.60 1.14
N GLU A 63 0.89 18.97 2.14
CA GLU A 63 1.92 19.99 1.97
C GLU A 63 2.99 19.57 0.96
N LEU A 64 3.42 18.30 1.01
CA LEU A 64 4.56 17.83 0.22
C LEU A 64 4.15 17.26 -1.14
N THR A 65 2.93 16.74 -1.27
CA THR A 65 2.49 16.03 -2.48
C THR A 65 1.28 16.64 -3.17
N GLY A 66 0.64 17.64 -2.54
CA GLY A 66 -0.60 18.22 -3.05
C GLY A 66 -1.80 17.30 -2.94
N ALA A 67 -1.69 16.22 -2.18
CA ALA A 67 -2.74 15.22 -2.04
C ALA A 67 -2.92 14.84 -0.58
N GLU A 68 -4.16 14.50 -0.20
CA GLU A 68 -4.48 14.05 1.14
C GLU A 68 -4.18 12.55 1.29
N SER A 69 -4.21 12.06 2.54
CA SER A 69 -4.05 10.65 2.84
C SER A 69 -5.34 9.89 2.54
N GLN A 70 -5.21 8.73 1.90
CA GLN A 70 -6.32 7.76 1.78
C GLN A 70 -6.31 6.74 2.92
N GLY A 71 -5.28 6.76 3.76
CA GLY A 71 -5.09 5.79 4.82
C GLY A 71 -4.12 4.68 4.44
N CYS A 72 -4.10 3.64 5.25
CA CYS A 72 -3.16 2.53 5.10
C CYS A 72 -3.88 1.27 4.63
N PHE A 73 -3.24 0.52 3.73
CA PHE A 73 -3.83 -0.66 3.12
C PHE A 73 -2.89 -1.85 3.31
N PRO A 74 -3.44 -3.06 3.55
CA PRO A 74 -2.61 -4.25 3.73
C PRO A 74 -1.87 -4.61 2.44
N ILE A 75 -0.65 -5.13 2.58
CA ILE A 75 0.19 -5.51 1.47
C ILE A 75 0.90 -6.83 1.81
N GLY A 76 0.91 -7.77 0.85
CA GLY A 76 1.59 -9.05 1.05
C GLY A 76 3.10 -8.91 1.06
N ASN A 77 3.78 -9.88 1.68
CA ASN A 77 5.24 -9.82 1.85
C ASN A 77 5.98 -9.68 0.51
N ASP A 78 5.56 -10.43 -0.51
CA ASP A 78 6.23 -10.37 -1.81
C ASP A 78 6.04 -9.01 -2.49
N CYS A 79 4.85 -8.45 -2.38
CA CYS A 79 4.57 -7.13 -2.93
C CYS A 79 5.27 -6.04 -2.12
N ALA A 80 5.37 -6.22 -0.80
CA ALA A 80 6.06 -5.27 0.07
C ALA A 80 7.54 -5.14 -0.30
N LYS A 81 8.17 -6.21 -0.78
CA LYS A 81 9.55 -6.16 -1.25
C LYS A 81 9.70 -5.22 -2.44
N LYS A 82 8.66 -5.09 -3.26
CA LYS A 82 8.63 -4.16 -4.39
C LYS A 82 8.40 -2.71 -3.94
N MET A 83 7.86 -2.54 -2.74
CA MET A 83 7.56 -1.23 -2.17
C MET A 83 8.47 -0.92 -0.97
N LYS A 84 9.70 -1.42 -1.01
CA LYS A 84 10.67 -1.23 0.07
C LYS A 84 10.86 0.25 0.40
N GLY A 85 10.78 0.60 1.67
CA GLY A 85 10.85 1.98 2.14
C GLY A 85 9.49 2.66 2.24
N PHE A 86 8.46 2.04 1.69
CA PHE A 86 7.09 2.58 1.69
C PHE A 86 6.11 1.71 2.46
N THR A 87 6.59 0.63 3.06
CA THR A 87 5.76 -0.27 3.85
C THR A 87 6.17 -0.24 5.32
N PHE A 88 5.23 -0.58 6.20
CA PHE A 88 5.46 -0.61 7.63
C PHE A 88 4.61 -1.71 8.27
N LEU A 89 5.05 -2.19 9.45
CA LEU A 89 4.36 -3.26 10.17
C LEU A 89 3.33 -2.67 11.11
N MET A 90 2.12 -3.24 11.11
CA MET A 90 1.08 -2.93 12.08
C MET A 90 0.54 -4.24 12.67
N HIS A 91 0.08 -4.15 13.88
CA HIS A 91 -0.52 -5.29 14.59
C HIS A 91 -2.02 -5.22 14.61
#